data_08ca4bf2508562ad64f672dfa51df979
#
_entry.id   08ca4bf2508562ad64f672dfa51df979
#
_cell.length_a   1.000
_cell.length_b   1.000
_cell.length_c   1.000
_cell.angle_alpha   90.00
_cell.angle_beta   90.00
_cell.angle_gamma   90.00
#
_symmetry.space_group_name_H-M   'P 1'
#
loop_
_entity.id
_entity.type
_entity.pdbx_description
1 polymer ?
#
loop_
_entity_poly.entity_id
_entity_poly.type
_entity_poly.pdbx_seq_one_letter_code
_entity_poly.pdbx_strand_id
1 'polypeptide(L)'
;MKIFFLLIIALVSSWLKANEKPNIIIILTDDLGWGDVSYHGGYIPTPNIDQLAQDGMEMNRFYANPVCSPTRASLLTGLHIFNHGVVRPFMNPSAEQTGMPPELKIMPQYLKEAGYQTALSGKWHLGMANEKFLPTNRGFETSYGHLTGGIGYFDHTAAGRLD
;
A
#
# COMPACT_ATOMS: atom_id res chain seq x y z
N MET A 1 35.45 -13.38 -37.43
CA MET A 1 35.01 -14.32 -36.37
C MET A 1 35.11 -13.73 -34.98
N LYS A 2 36.20 -13.08 -34.55
CA LYS A 2 36.32 -12.45 -33.20
C LYS A 2 35.34 -11.31 -32.92
N ILE A 3 35.04 -10.48 -33.93
CA ILE A 3 34.09 -9.35 -33.80
C ILE A 3 32.64 -9.84 -33.61
N PHE A 4 32.26 -10.90 -34.30
CA PHE A 4 30.92 -11.50 -34.20
C PHE A 4 30.66 -12.11 -32.80
N PHE A 5 31.70 -12.70 -32.21
CA PHE A 5 31.65 -13.28 -30.87
C PHE A 5 31.52 -12.17 -29.77
N LEU A 6 32.21 -11.03 -29.97
CA LEU A 6 32.10 -9.87 -29.06
C LEU A 6 30.71 -9.20 -29.12
N LEU A 7 30.08 -9.15 -30.29
CA LEU A 7 28.72 -8.63 -30.45
C LEU A 7 27.68 -9.54 -29.79
N ILE A 8 27.84 -10.87 -29.88
CA ILE A 8 26.94 -11.81 -29.18
C ILE A 8 27.08 -11.70 -27.67
N ILE A 9 28.29 -11.55 -27.12
CA ILE A 9 28.52 -11.37 -25.69
C ILE A 9 27.91 -10.04 -25.21
N ALA A 10 28.03 -8.96 -25.97
CA ALA A 10 27.43 -7.66 -25.63
C ALA A 10 25.89 -7.69 -25.66
N LEU A 11 25.29 -8.43 -26.60
CA LEU A 11 23.84 -8.63 -26.66
C LEU A 11 23.31 -9.47 -25.47
N VAL A 12 24.04 -10.56 -25.12
CA VAL A 12 23.67 -11.42 -23.99
C VAL A 12 23.82 -10.67 -22.66
N SER A 13 24.83 -9.83 -22.49
CA SER A 13 25.02 -9.04 -21.27
C SER A 13 23.97 -7.93 -21.10
N SER A 14 23.43 -7.37 -22.18
CA SER A 14 22.31 -6.42 -22.11
C SER A 14 20.98 -7.09 -21.74
N TRP A 15 20.78 -8.34 -22.13
CA TRP A 15 19.60 -9.13 -21.72
C TRP A 15 19.64 -9.54 -20.24
N LEU A 16 20.83 -9.77 -19.67
CA LEU A 16 20.99 -10.12 -18.27
C LEU A 16 20.71 -8.94 -17.32
N LYS A 17 20.89 -7.70 -17.76
CA LYS A 17 20.57 -6.49 -16.97
C LYS A 17 19.08 -6.14 -16.95
N ALA A 18 18.28 -6.65 -17.87
CA ALA A 18 16.86 -6.31 -18.00
C ALA A 18 15.94 -7.06 -17.02
N ASN A 19 16.49 -7.86 -16.10
CA ASN A 19 15.70 -8.78 -15.26
C ASN A 19 15.73 -8.43 -13.75
N GLU A 20 16.27 -7.28 -13.36
CA GLU A 20 16.15 -6.82 -11.98
C GLU A 20 14.78 -6.16 -11.78
N LYS A 21 13.96 -6.79 -10.96
CA LYS A 21 12.64 -6.24 -10.59
C LYS A 21 12.85 -4.99 -9.73
N PRO A 22 12.19 -3.86 -10.05
CA PRO A 22 12.31 -2.66 -9.24
C PRO A 22 11.72 -2.88 -7.84
N ASN A 23 12.29 -2.24 -6.84
CA ASN A 23 11.63 -2.11 -5.55
C ASN A 23 10.40 -1.21 -5.69
N ILE A 24 9.32 -1.57 -5.00
CA ILE A 24 8.05 -0.83 -5.03
C ILE A 24 7.76 -0.34 -3.61
N ILE A 25 7.67 0.97 -3.44
CA ILE A 25 7.29 1.60 -2.18
C ILE A 25 5.99 2.37 -2.41
N ILE A 26 4.96 2.07 -1.61
CA ILE A 26 3.69 2.78 -1.62
C ILE A 26 3.56 3.52 -0.30
N ILE A 27 3.46 4.84 -0.37
CA ILE A 27 3.23 5.71 0.78
C ILE A 27 1.79 6.19 0.71
N LEU A 28 0.95 5.70 1.62
CA LEU A 28 -0.44 6.09 1.75
C LEU A 28 -0.62 6.94 3.00
N THR A 29 -0.81 8.22 2.82
CA THR A 29 -1.13 9.14 3.91
C THR A 29 -2.58 8.96 4.37
N ASP A 30 -2.84 9.20 5.64
CA ASP A 30 -4.18 9.15 6.24
C ASP A 30 -4.62 10.57 6.57
N ASP A 31 -5.79 10.97 6.07
CA ASP A 31 -6.38 12.31 6.26
C ASP A 31 -5.51 13.49 5.78
N LEU A 32 -4.69 13.29 4.74
CA LEU A 32 -3.96 14.35 4.06
C LEU A 32 -4.79 14.87 2.88
N GLY A 33 -5.17 16.13 2.92
CA GLY A 33 -5.90 16.80 1.84
C GLY A 33 -4.98 17.30 0.71
N TRP A 34 -5.57 17.53 -0.46
CA TRP A 34 -4.87 18.08 -1.63
C TRP A 34 -4.11 19.37 -1.32
N GLY A 35 -4.74 20.29 -0.55
CA GLY A 35 -4.16 21.58 -0.20
C GLY A 35 -3.24 21.57 1.02
N ASP A 36 -2.94 20.42 1.60
CA ASP A 36 -2.09 20.35 2.81
C ASP A 36 -0.60 20.32 2.49
N VAL A 37 -0.24 19.92 1.26
CA VAL A 37 1.16 19.90 0.80
C VAL A 37 1.60 21.26 0.28
N SER A 38 2.86 21.64 0.53
CA SER A 38 3.33 23.00 0.24
C SER A 38 3.33 23.35 -1.25
N TYR A 39 3.57 22.40 -2.14
CA TYR A 39 3.53 22.67 -3.59
C TYR A 39 2.10 22.91 -4.14
N HIS A 40 1.06 22.59 -3.37
CA HIS A 40 -0.33 22.99 -3.65
C HIS A 40 -0.80 24.20 -2.83
N GLY A 41 0.11 24.88 -2.15
CA GLY A 41 -0.20 26.07 -1.35
C GLY A 41 -0.49 25.79 0.12
N GLY A 42 -0.23 24.58 0.61
CA GLY A 42 -0.29 24.26 2.02
C GLY A 42 0.67 25.10 2.86
N TYR A 43 0.25 25.45 4.06
CA TYR A 43 1.07 26.32 4.95
C TYR A 43 2.16 25.55 5.70
N ILE A 44 2.09 24.23 5.75
CA ILE A 44 3.11 23.37 6.36
C ILE A 44 4.14 23.00 5.28
N PRO A 45 5.45 23.28 5.48
CA PRO A 45 6.47 22.89 4.52
C PRO A 45 6.56 21.35 4.38
N THR A 46 6.48 20.86 3.15
CA THR A 46 6.60 19.44 2.81
C THR A 46 7.72 19.18 1.77
N PRO A 47 8.98 19.58 2.05
CA PRO A 47 10.02 19.65 1.03
C PRO A 47 10.32 18.28 0.38
N ASN A 48 10.22 17.18 1.10
CA ASN A 48 10.46 15.85 0.55
C ASN A 48 9.30 15.37 -0.35
N ILE A 49 8.07 15.72 -0.03
CA ILE A 49 6.91 15.43 -0.88
C ILE A 49 6.96 16.30 -2.14
N ASP A 50 7.30 17.57 -1.99
CA ASP A 50 7.48 18.52 -3.10
C ASP A 50 8.56 18.03 -4.07
N GLN A 51 9.68 17.51 -3.54
CA GLN A 51 10.75 16.95 -4.36
C GLN A 51 10.29 15.69 -5.12
N LEU A 52 9.54 14.80 -4.48
CA LEU A 52 8.96 13.63 -5.16
C LEU A 52 8.01 14.03 -6.30
N ALA A 53 7.20 15.07 -6.10
CA ALA A 53 6.32 15.60 -7.13
C ALA A 53 7.10 16.20 -8.31
N GLN A 54 8.23 16.89 -8.05
CA GLN A 54 9.08 17.46 -9.09
C GLN A 54 9.86 16.39 -9.88
N ASP A 55 10.32 15.34 -9.22
CA ASP A 55 11.12 14.27 -9.84
C ASP A 55 10.25 13.19 -10.52
N GLY A 56 8.97 13.17 -10.20
CA GLY A 56 8.03 12.13 -10.62
C GLY A 56 6.92 12.61 -11.55
N MET A 57 5.79 11.94 -11.43
CA MET A 57 4.58 12.27 -12.17
C MET A 57 3.45 12.57 -11.18
N GLU A 58 2.85 13.73 -11.29
CA GLU A 58 1.65 14.10 -10.56
C GLU A 58 0.39 13.70 -11.35
N MET A 59 -0.54 13.00 -10.68
CA MET A 59 -1.83 12.63 -11.26
C MET A 59 -2.93 13.56 -10.75
N ASN A 60 -3.23 14.63 -11.47
CA ASN A 60 -4.20 15.68 -11.08
C ASN A 60 -5.64 15.20 -10.90
N ARG A 61 -6.00 14.02 -11.38
CA ARG A 61 -7.37 13.47 -11.31
C ARG A 61 -7.38 12.06 -10.72
N PHE A 62 -6.50 11.80 -9.76
CA PHE A 62 -6.50 10.57 -9.00
C PHE A 62 -7.34 10.76 -7.73
N TYR A 63 -8.46 10.02 -7.63
CA TYR A 63 -9.40 10.17 -6.53
C TYR A 63 -9.34 8.97 -5.60
N ALA A 64 -9.30 9.23 -4.29
CA ALA A 64 -9.49 8.23 -3.24
C ALA A 64 -10.97 8.14 -2.85
N ASN A 65 -11.33 7.12 -2.09
CA ASN A 65 -12.65 7.09 -1.44
C ASN A 65 -12.66 8.07 -0.23
N PRO A 66 -13.84 8.53 0.21
CA PRO A 66 -13.92 9.57 1.25
C PRO A 66 -13.51 9.11 2.65
N VAL A 67 -13.23 7.80 2.85
CA VAL A 67 -12.83 7.22 4.15
C VAL A 67 -11.80 6.11 3.98
N CYS A 68 -11.11 5.78 5.07
CA CYS A 68 -9.89 4.97 5.10
C CYS A 68 -10.06 3.52 4.62
N SER A 69 -10.94 2.70 5.21
CA SER A 69 -11.06 1.28 4.79
C SER A 69 -11.45 1.11 3.33
N PRO A 70 -12.42 1.83 2.77
CA PRO A 70 -12.72 1.82 1.34
C PRO A 70 -11.53 2.19 0.46
N THR A 71 -10.79 3.24 0.82
CA THR A 71 -9.59 3.67 0.07
C THR A 71 -8.52 2.58 0.07
N ARG A 72 -8.23 1.99 1.24
CA ARG A 72 -7.26 0.90 1.40
C ARG A 72 -7.66 -0.34 0.63
N ALA A 73 -8.94 -0.72 0.68
CA ALA A 73 -9.47 -1.83 -0.09
C ALA A 73 -9.34 -1.58 -1.60
N SER A 74 -9.72 -0.39 -2.08
CA SER A 74 -9.57 -0.02 -3.51
C SER A 74 -8.10 -0.06 -3.96
N LEU A 75 -7.17 0.50 -3.16
CA LEU A 75 -5.75 0.49 -3.47
C LEU A 75 -5.21 -0.94 -3.58
N LEU A 76 -5.53 -1.80 -2.61
CA LEU A 76 -4.98 -3.14 -2.55
C LEU A 76 -5.62 -4.12 -3.54
N THR A 77 -6.89 -3.93 -3.88
CA THR A 77 -7.61 -4.81 -4.82
C THR A 77 -7.55 -4.33 -6.26
N GLY A 78 -7.32 -3.03 -6.49
CA GLY A 78 -7.49 -2.39 -7.79
C GLY A 78 -8.96 -2.28 -8.22
N LEU A 79 -9.91 -2.52 -7.33
CA LEU A 79 -11.35 -2.54 -7.63
C LEU A 79 -12.03 -1.26 -7.16
N HIS A 80 -13.12 -0.92 -7.84
CA HIS A 80 -14.02 0.13 -7.41
C HIS A 80 -14.76 -0.30 -6.13
N ILE A 81 -15.14 0.68 -5.29
CA ILE A 81 -15.78 0.49 -3.99
C ILE A 81 -16.99 -0.46 -4.02
N PHE A 82 -17.81 -0.40 -5.04
CA PHE A 82 -18.98 -1.29 -5.19
C PHE A 82 -18.62 -2.72 -5.58
N ASN A 83 -17.42 -2.93 -6.14
CA ASN A 83 -16.98 -4.26 -6.57
C ASN A 83 -16.27 -5.02 -5.43
N HIS A 84 -15.53 -4.33 -4.56
CA HIS A 84 -14.92 -4.98 -3.39
C HIS A 84 -15.82 -4.97 -2.15
N GLY A 85 -16.93 -4.22 -2.15
CA GLY A 85 -17.95 -4.25 -1.10
C GLY A 85 -17.58 -3.57 0.23
N VAL A 86 -16.37 -3.06 0.37
CA VAL A 86 -15.94 -2.31 1.57
C VAL A 86 -16.38 -0.86 1.42
N VAL A 87 -17.61 -0.54 1.84
CA VAL A 87 -18.22 0.78 1.63
C VAL A 87 -18.15 1.70 2.84
N ARG A 88 -17.67 1.20 3.97
CA ARG A 88 -17.51 1.94 5.24
C ARG A 88 -16.32 1.41 6.04
N PRO A 89 -15.80 2.19 7.00
CA PRO A 89 -14.74 1.74 7.89
C PRO A 89 -15.17 0.58 8.79
N PHE A 90 -14.21 -0.28 9.13
CA PHE A 90 -14.40 -1.35 10.12
C PHE A 90 -14.19 -0.79 11.52
N MET A 91 -15.29 -0.51 12.23
CA MET A 91 -15.28 0.21 13.51
C MET A 91 -15.20 -0.70 14.74
N ASN A 92 -15.57 -1.98 14.63
CA ASN A 92 -15.60 -2.89 15.75
C ASN A 92 -14.42 -3.87 15.72
N PRO A 93 -13.41 -3.70 16.60
CA PRO A 93 -12.24 -4.58 16.64
C PRO A 93 -12.56 -6.01 17.08
N SER A 94 -13.71 -6.26 17.69
CA SER A 94 -14.14 -7.59 18.16
C SER A 94 -15.08 -8.31 17.18
N ALA A 95 -15.38 -7.72 16.02
CA ALA A 95 -16.30 -8.31 15.04
C ALA A 95 -15.60 -9.35 14.16
N GLU A 96 -15.56 -10.60 14.58
CA GLU A 96 -14.85 -11.72 13.94
C GLU A 96 -15.24 -11.97 12.47
N GLN A 97 -16.44 -11.58 12.06
CA GLN A 97 -16.92 -11.76 10.69
C GLN A 97 -16.72 -10.50 9.82
N THR A 98 -16.11 -9.45 10.39
CA THR A 98 -16.02 -8.15 9.74
C THR A 98 -14.62 -7.85 9.28
N GLY A 99 -14.44 -7.80 7.98
CA GLY A 99 -13.17 -7.48 7.31
C GLY A 99 -13.36 -7.47 5.79
N MET A 100 -12.31 -7.07 5.08
CA MET A 100 -12.29 -7.14 3.62
C MET A 100 -12.47 -8.60 3.16
N PRO A 101 -13.39 -8.88 2.21
CA PRO A 101 -13.67 -10.24 1.75
C PRO A 101 -12.37 -11.03 1.45
N PRO A 102 -12.16 -12.18 2.11
CA PRO A 102 -10.90 -12.93 1.99
C PRO A 102 -10.69 -13.57 0.61
N GLU A 103 -11.77 -13.77 -0.15
CA GLU A 103 -11.73 -14.26 -1.53
C GLU A 103 -11.15 -13.25 -2.53
N LEU A 104 -11.15 -11.97 -2.19
CA LEU A 104 -10.53 -10.95 -3.03
C LEU A 104 -9.02 -11.05 -2.94
N LYS A 105 -8.38 -11.38 -4.04
CA LYS A 105 -6.93 -11.36 -4.14
C LYS A 105 -6.44 -9.92 -4.19
N ILE A 106 -5.42 -9.61 -3.39
CA ILE A 106 -4.92 -8.25 -3.24
C ILE A 106 -3.46 -8.12 -3.70
N MET A 107 -3.04 -6.90 -3.97
CA MET A 107 -1.74 -6.55 -4.56
C MET A 107 -0.54 -7.29 -3.93
N PRO A 108 -0.36 -7.37 -2.60
CA PRO A 108 0.78 -8.10 -2.03
C PRO A 108 0.78 -9.58 -2.38
N GLN A 109 -0.37 -10.21 -2.56
CA GLN A 109 -0.45 -11.61 -3.00
C GLN A 109 0.06 -11.78 -4.44
N TYR A 110 -0.29 -10.86 -5.34
CA TYR A 110 0.25 -10.87 -6.72
C TYR A 110 1.75 -10.59 -6.75
N LEU A 111 2.21 -9.64 -5.95
CA LEU A 111 3.64 -9.31 -5.85
C LEU A 111 4.45 -10.47 -5.28
N LYS A 112 3.93 -11.15 -4.26
CA LYS A 112 4.57 -12.36 -3.70
C LYS A 112 4.68 -13.48 -4.73
N GLU A 113 3.62 -13.76 -5.50
CA GLU A 113 3.66 -14.72 -6.61
C GLU A 113 4.67 -14.32 -7.70
N ALA A 114 4.86 -13.02 -7.90
CA ALA A 114 5.89 -12.51 -8.77
C ALA A 114 7.30 -12.54 -8.15
N GLY A 115 7.47 -13.06 -6.93
CA GLY A 115 8.75 -13.24 -6.24
C GLY A 115 9.25 -11.98 -5.53
N TYR A 116 8.38 -11.04 -5.17
CA TYR A 116 8.70 -9.94 -4.27
C TYR A 116 8.57 -10.36 -2.81
N GLN A 117 9.42 -9.82 -1.97
CA GLN A 117 9.17 -9.76 -0.53
C GLN A 117 8.19 -8.63 -0.25
N THR A 118 7.22 -8.87 0.62
CA THR A 118 6.12 -7.94 0.87
C THR A 118 6.07 -7.56 2.35
N ALA A 119 6.01 -6.27 2.64
CA ALA A 119 5.95 -5.75 3.99
C ALA A 119 4.90 -4.65 4.11
N LEU A 120 4.20 -4.62 5.24
CA LEU A 120 3.31 -3.53 5.63
C LEU A 120 3.92 -2.82 6.85
N SER A 121 4.00 -1.49 6.79
CA SER A 121 4.30 -0.66 7.96
C SER A 121 3.24 0.41 8.12
N GLY A 122 2.55 0.43 9.26
CA GLY A 122 1.51 1.40 9.58
C GLY A 122 0.11 0.80 9.68
N LYS A 123 -0.90 1.61 9.35
CA LYS A 123 -2.32 1.28 9.51
C LYS A 123 -2.80 0.23 8.50
N TRP A 124 -3.46 -0.82 8.98
CA TRP A 124 -4.14 -1.82 8.17
C TRP A 124 -5.60 -1.47 7.88
N HIS A 125 -6.45 -1.50 8.88
CA HIS A 125 -7.87 -1.16 8.89
C HIS A 125 -8.75 -1.89 7.87
N LEU A 126 -8.45 -3.16 7.58
CA LEU A 126 -9.22 -4.02 6.66
C LEU A 126 -9.73 -5.32 7.31
N GLY A 127 -9.87 -5.31 8.63
CA GLY A 127 -10.30 -6.44 9.46
C GLY A 127 -9.22 -6.86 10.43
N MET A 128 -9.62 -7.25 11.66
CA MET A 128 -8.69 -7.38 12.77
C MET A 128 -8.99 -8.53 13.73
N ALA A 129 -10.24 -8.91 13.91
CA ALA A 129 -10.63 -9.89 14.93
C ALA A 129 -10.41 -11.35 14.53
N ASN A 130 -10.20 -11.63 13.25
CA ASN A 130 -10.01 -12.99 12.74
C ASN A 130 -8.76 -13.04 11.87
N GLU A 131 -7.96 -14.08 12.05
CA GLU A 131 -6.68 -14.28 11.36
C GLU A 131 -6.78 -14.16 9.83
N LYS A 132 -7.90 -14.62 9.23
CA LYS A 132 -8.12 -14.53 7.77
C LYS A 132 -8.08 -13.10 7.21
N PHE A 133 -8.26 -12.09 8.08
CA PHE A 133 -8.23 -10.69 7.70
C PHE A 133 -6.89 -10.00 8.00
N LEU A 134 -6.00 -10.64 8.76
CA LEU A 134 -4.72 -10.03 9.13
C LEU A 134 -3.80 -9.85 7.92
N PRO A 135 -3.00 -8.79 7.87
CA PRO A 135 -2.14 -8.50 6.73
C PRO A 135 -1.20 -9.66 6.38
N THR A 136 -0.69 -10.40 7.36
CA THR A 136 0.19 -11.56 7.13
C THR A 136 -0.52 -12.73 6.45
N ASN A 137 -1.82 -12.88 6.66
CA ASN A 137 -2.65 -13.86 5.95
C ASN A 137 -3.22 -13.32 4.63
N ARG A 138 -2.93 -12.06 4.33
CA ARG A 138 -3.36 -11.36 3.13
C ARG A 138 -2.19 -10.99 2.20
N GLY A 139 -1.09 -11.74 2.29
CA GLY A 139 0.02 -11.66 1.34
C GLY A 139 1.21 -10.80 1.76
N PHE A 140 1.15 -10.09 2.87
CA PHE A 140 2.33 -9.48 3.46
C PHE A 140 3.12 -10.51 4.26
N GLU A 141 4.43 -10.61 4.02
CA GLU A 141 5.32 -11.51 4.77
C GLU A 141 5.61 -10.98 6.16
N THR A 142 5.70 -9.66 6.28
CA THR A 142 5.88 -8.97 7.55
C THR A 142 4.88 -7.83 7.69
N SER A 143 4.45 -7.56 8.92
CA SER A 143 3.56 -6.45 9.24
C SER A 143 3.98 -5.82 10.56
N TYR A 144 4.11 -4.50 10.56
CA TYR A 144 4.38 -3.68 11.74
C TYR A 144 3.47 -2.46 11.73
N GLY A 145 2.72 -2.25 12.80
CA GLY A 145 1.78 -1.13 12.92
C GLY A 145 0.51 -1.54 13.64
N HIS A 146 -0.63 -0.96 13.27
CA HIS A 146 -1.90 -1.20 13.94
C HIS A 146 -2.98 -1.72 12.99
N LEU A 147 -3.89 -2.51 13.53
CA LEU A 147 -4.96 -3.15 12.78
C LEU A 147 -6.23 -2.32 12.72
N THR A 148 -6.42 -1.45 13.70
CA THR A 148 -7.62 -0.59 13.86
C THR A 148 -7.56 0.69 13.02
N GLY A 149 -8.62 1.50 13.09
CA GLY A 149 -8.72 2.76 12.37
C GLY A 149 -7.82 3.87 12.89
N GLY A 150 -7.40 3.78 14.14
CA GLY A 150 -6.49 4.72 14.79
C GLY A 150 -6.15 4.24 16.19
N ILE A 151 -4.99 4.62 16.66
CA ILE A 151 -4.47 4.29 17.99
C ILE A 151 -3.96 5.56 18.69
N GLY A 152 -3.82 5.48 20.01
CA GLY A 152 -3.15 6.53 20.78
C GLY A 152 -1.66 6.61 20.40
N TYR A 153 -1.18 7.84 20.20
CA TYR A 153 0.22 8.05 19.76
C TYR A 153 1.27 7.65 20.80
N PHE A 154 0.91 7.63 22.08
CA PHE A 154 1.84 7.37 23.17
C PHE A 154 1.63 6.03 23.85
N ASP A 155 0.41 5.52 23.88
CA ASP A 155 0.03 4.30 24.59
C ASP A 155 -0.31 3.14 23.65
N HIS A 156 -0.37 3.40 22.34
CA HIS A 156 -0.67 2.43 21.30
C HIS A 156 -1.98 1.65 21.54
N THR A 157 -2.95 2.26 22.21
CA THR A 157 -4.24 1.63 22.49
C THR A 157 -5.30 2.08 21.50
N ALA A 158 -6.21 1.16 21.18
CA ALA A 158 -7.45 1.43 20.46
C ALA A 158 -8.62 1.07 21.37
N ALA A 159 -9.49 2.04 21.69
CA ALA A 159 -10.62 1.85 22.61
C ALA A 159 -10.23 1.23 23.97
N GLY A 160 -9.06 1.61 24.51
CA GLY A 160 -8.55 1.15 25.80
C GLY A 160 -7.92 -0.26 25.78
N ARG A 161 -7.61 -0.80 24.61
CA ARG A 161 -6.91 -2.06 24.43
C ARG A 161 -5.66 -1.86 23.55
N LEU A 162 -4.61 -2.64 23.80
CA LEU A 162 -3.47 -2.70 22.88
C LEU A 162 -3.94 -3.25 21.54
N ASP A 163 -3.47 -2.62 20.45
CA ASP A 163 -3.80 -3.02 19.08
C ASP A 163 -2.73 -3.98 18.49
#